data_e76055d39ec62a7a3b196f0a7cecf589
#
_entry.id   e76055d39ec62a7a3b196f0a7cecf589
#
_cell.length_a   1.000
_cell.length_b   1.000
_cell.length_c   1.000
_cell.angle_alpha   90.00
_cell.angle_beta   90.00
_cell.angle_gamma   90.00
#
_symmetry.space_group_name_H-M   'P 1'
#
loop_
_entity.id
_entity.type
_entity.pdbx_description
1 polymer ?
#
loop_
_entity_poly.entity_id
_entity_poly.type
_entity_poly.pdbx_seq_one_letter_code
_entity_poly.pdbx_strand_id
1 'polypeptide(L)'
;MEIKNLVSISQQIGKNHQYVQGGGGNTSVKINNYTMAIKASGSLLKNMSLTHGYCLIQYPKIKELLTSTVDEKSFNSKVQKLVYPNSPSNNPSIETSFHAIGEKYVIHSHSIYANILNCTKEGQNIIKNLFPEAMSIPYHDVGFNLALALINKLKQYKTTPNIIFLQNHGLIVTTNSAADTLKLHEYVNTKTIPHKK
;
A
#
# COMPACT_ATOMS: atom_id res chain seq x y z
N MET A 1 6.67 14.78 13.35
CA MET A 1 5.49 14.00 13.81
C MET A 1 5.22 12.85 12.84
N GLU A 2 5.11 13.10 11.55
CA GLU A 2 4.69 12.11 10.54
C GLU A 2 5.60 10.88 10.44
N ILE A 3 6.92 11.06 10.42
CA ILE A 3 7.87 9.92 10.38
C ILE A 3 7.76 9.05 11.64
N LYS A 4 7.55 9.65 12.82
CA LYS A 4 7.33 8.85 14.05
C LYS A 4 6.10 7.96 13.92
N ASN A 5 5.01 8.49 13.36
CA ASN A 5 3.78 7.74 13.11
C ASN A 5 4.02 6.61 12.08
N LEU A 6 4.72 6.92 10.97
CA LEU A 6 5.10 5.92 9.98
C LEU A 6 5.90 4.77 10.60
N VAL A 7 6.92 5.08 11.40
CA VAL A 7 7.73 4.07 12.10
C VAL A 7 6.86 3.21 13.02
N SER A 8 5.98 3.84 13.80
CA SER A 8 5.07 3.13 14.70
C SER A 8 4.17 2.14 13.98
N ILE A 9 3.43 2.57 12.94
CA ILE A 9 2.56 1.66 12.19
C ILE A 9 3.35 0.59 11.45
N SER A 10 4.52 0.94 10.90
CA SER A 10 5.39 -0.03 10.20
C SER A 10 5.85 -1.14 11.12
N GLN A 11 6.30 -0.80 12.33
CA GLN A 11 6.75 -1.78 13.30
C GLN A 11 5.59 -2.65 13.82
N GLN A 12 4.41 -2.07 14.05
CA GLN A 12 3.24 -2.83 14.49
C GLN A 12 2.80 -3.84 13.43
N ILE A 13 2.66 -3.41 12.17
CA ILE A 13 2.31 -4.29 11.06
C ILE A 13 3.43 -5.32 10.82
N GLY A 14 4.69 -4.90 10.83
CA GLY A 14 5.84 -5.75 10.52
C GLY A 14 6.18 -6.80 11.58
N LYS A 15 5.70 -6.64 12.81
CA LYS A 15 5.84 -7.64 13.88
C LYS A 15 4.80 -8.75 13.80
N ASN A 16 3.70 -8.52 13.10
CA ASN A 16 2.63 -9.51 12.98
C ASN A 16 2.80 -10.35 11.70
N HIS A 17 3.23 -11.61 11.87
CA HIS A 17 3.42 -12.55 10.78
C HIS A 17 2.14 -12.93 10.02
N GLN A 18 0.96 -12.65 10.60
CA GLN A 18 -0.31 -12.81 9.89
C GLN A 18 -0.56 -11.67 8.89
N TYR A 19 0.11 -10.53 9.03
CA TYR A 19 -0.05 -9.36 8.16
C TYR A 19 1.03 -9.25 7.10
N VAL A 20 2.28 -9.58 7.45
CA VAL A 20 3.40 -9.55 6.51
C VAL A 20 4.37 -10.71 6.75
N GLN A 21 4.94 -11.24 5.67
CA GLN A 21 5.94 -12.30 5.70
C GLN A 21 7.21 -11.80 5.02
N GLY A 22 8.36 -12.01 5.66
CA GLY A 22 9.65 -11.56 5.15
C GLY A 22 9.69 -10.06 4.86
N GLY A 23 10.10 -9.69 3.66
CA GLY A 23 10.14 -8.30 3.17
C GLY A 23 8.82 -7.78 2.59
N GLY A 24 7.75 -8.57 2.62
CA GLY A 24 6.45 -8.23 2.05
C GLY A 24 5.76 -7.07 2.76
N GLY A 25 4.76 -6.51 2.09
CA GLY A 25 4.02 -5.36 2.57
C GLY A 25 4.83 -4.06 2.61
N ASN A 26 4.15 -2.94 2.69
CA ASN A 26 4.78 -1.62 2.83
C ASN A 26 3.82 -0.60 3.44
N THR A 27 4.40 0.48 3.92
CA THR A 27 3.68 1.58 4.57
C THR A 27 4.23 2.91 4.08
N SER A 28 3.38 3.92 4.05
CA SER A 28 3.79 5.27 3.71
C SER A 28 3.04 6.35 4.47
N VAL A 29 3.61 7.56 4.45
CA VAL A 29 2.95 8.78 4.88
C VAL A 29 3.27 9.94 3.95
N LYS A 30 2.28 10.71 3.53
CA LYS A 30 2.46 12.00 2.88
C LYS A 30 2.79 13.05 3.94
N ILE A 31 4.03 13.54 3.94
CA ILE A 31 4.54 14.51 4.91
C ILE A 31 3.95 15.89 4.62
N ASN A 32 3.85 16.23 3.35
CA ASN A 32 3.26 17.46 2.81
C ASN A 32 2.74 17.19 1.39
N ASN A 33 2.33 18.23 0.66
CA ASN A 33 1.78 18.11 -0.69
C ASN A 33 2.78 17.65 -1.76
N TYR A 34 4.06 17.55 -1.43
CA TYR A 34 5.14 17.22 -2.39
C TYR A 34 5.89 15.95 -2.01
N THR A 35 6.01 15.66 -0.71
CA THR A 35 6.89 14.64 -0.17
C THR A 35 6.12 13.52 0.51
N MET A 36 6.42 12.30 0.12
CA MET A 36 5.96 11.07 0.78
C MET A 36 7.17 10.31 1.33
N ALA A 37 7.05 9.79 2.55
CA ALA A 37 7.93 8.75 3.06
C ALA A 37 7.28 7.39 2.77
N ILE A 38 8.02 6.49 2.12
CA ILE A 38 7.61 5.14 1.73
C ILE A 38 8.66 4.12 2.13
N LYS A 39 8.25 2.93 2.58
CA LYS A 39 9.17 1.83 2.89
C LYS A 39 10.17 1.61 1.76
N ALA A 40 11.44 1.49 2.11
CA ALA A 40 12.49 1.14 1.17
C ALA A 40 12.42 -0.35 0.77
N SER A 41 12.70 -0.64 -0.49
CA SER A 41 12.86 -2.01 -1.00
C SER A 41 13.97 -2.74 -0.24
N GLY A 42 13.77 -4.02 0.04
CA GLY A 42 14.71 -4.84 0.81
C GLY A 42 14.71 -4.60 2.31
N SER A 43 14.04 -3.57 2.83
CA SER A 43 13.91 -3.33 4.27
C SER A 43 12.75 -4.12 4.87
N LEU A 44 12.86 -4.50 6.15
CA LEU A 44 11.77 -5.10 6.91
C LEU A 44 10.98 -4.02 7.64
N LEU A 45 9.65 -4.07 7.58
CA LEU A 45 8.77 -3.10 8.27
C LEU A 45 9.06 -3.02 9.78
N LYS A 46 9.28 -4.17 10.43
CA LYS A 46 9.59 -4.25 11.87
C LYS A 46 10.89 -3.55 12.28
N ASN A 47 11.81 -3.36 11.33
CA ASN A 47 13.12 -2.74 11.56
C ASN A 47 13.16 -1.27 11.16
N MET A 48 12.05 -0.69 10.68
CA MET A 48 12.00 0.73 10.33
C MET A 48 12.29 1.59 11.57
N SER A 49 13.09 2.65 11.38
CA SER A 49 13.43 3.61 12.42
C SER A 49 13.33 5.04 11.90
N LEU A 50 13.61 6.03 12.74
CA LEU A 50 13.58 7.45 12.34
C LEU A 50 14.61 7.80 11.26
N THR A 51 15.65 6.98 11.11
CA THR A 51 16.77 7.22 10.21
C THR A 51 17.02 6.11 9.22
N HIS A 52 16.13 5.09 9.17
CA HIS A 52 16.37 3.89 8.35
C HIS A 52 15.08 3.23 7.89
N GLY A 53 15.13 2.58 6.72
CA GLY A 53 14.08 1.70 6.22
C GLY A 53 13.01 2.37 5.37
N TYR A 54 13.17 3.65 5.01
CA TYR A 54 12.25 4.37 4.12
C TYR A 54 12.99 5.29 3.14
N CYS A 55 12.30 5.67 2.07
CA CYS A 55 12.71 6.68 1.11
C CYS A 55 11.82 7.91 1.24
N LEU A 56 12.39 9.09 1.01
CA LEU A 56 11.65 10.34 0.78
C LEU A 56 11.54 10.56 -0.73
N ILE A 57 10.30 10.74 -1.25
CA ILE A 57 10.05 10.79 -2.70
C ILE A 57 9.04 11.87 -3.09
N GLN A 58 9.18 12.42 -4.29
CA GLN A 58 8.27 13.41 -4.88
C GLN A 58 7.01 12.70 -5.43
N TYR A 59 6.03 12.37 -4.57
CA TYR A 59 4.91 11.54 -4.95
C TYR A 59 3.92 12.12 -5.98
N PRO A 60 3.69 13.44 -6.11
CA PRO A 60 2.77 13.95 -7.14
C PRO A 60 3.22 13.59 -8.55
N LYS A 61 4.53 13.62 -8.82
CA LYS A 61 5.11 13.26 -10.11
C LYS A 61 4.91 11.78 -10.48
N ILE A 62 4.68 10.91 -9.51
CA ILE A 62 4.40 9.49 -9.77
C ILE A 62 3.07 9.31 -10.50
N LYS A 63 2.05 10.10 -10.13
CA LYS A 63 0.74 10.07 -10.82
C LYS A 63 0.86 10.52 -12.27
N GLU A 64 1.67 11.55 -12.54
CA GLU A 64 1.96 12.03 -13.90
C GLU A 64 2.69 10.95 -14.71
N LEU A 65 3.69 10.29 -14.11
CA LEU A 65 4.45 9.23 -14.75
C LEU A 65 3.57 8.02 -15.11
N LEU A 66 2.61 7.64 -14.26
CA LEU A 66 1.68 6.55 -14.54
C LEU A 66 0.84 6.77 -15.80
N THR A 67 0.52 8.03 -16.13
CA THR A 67 -0.29 8.37 -17.31
C THR A 67 0.54 8.67 -18.55
N SER A 68 1.84 9.00 -18.41
CA SER A 68 2.73 9.42 -19.49
C SER A 68 3.79 8.40 -19.87
N THR A 69 3.91 7.28 -19.12
CA THR A 69 4.94 6.25 -19.38
C THR A 69 4.29 5.01 -19.97
N VAL A 70 4.96 4.37 -20.92
CA VAL A 70 4.42 3.26 -21.71
C VAL A 70 4.92 1.88 -21.26
N ASP A 71 6.02 1.82 -20.50
CA ASP A 71 6.60 0.55 -20.04
C ASP A 71 7.14 0.63 -18.61
N GLU A 72 7.20 -0.53 -17.97
CA GLU A 72 7.59 -0.68 -16.57
C GLU A 72 9.04 -0.30 -16.30
N LYS A 73 9.97 -0.65 -17.20
CA LYS A 73 11.40 -0.36 -17.02
C LYS A 73 11.66 1.15 -17.01
N SER A 74 11.07 1.86 -17.96
CA SER A 74 11.11 3.33 -18.00
C SER A 74 10.44 3.94 -16.78
N PHE A 75 9.30 3.41 -16.37
CA PHE A 75 8.58 3.87 -15.19
C PHE A 75 9.44 3.75 -13.93
N ASN A 76 9.98 2.56 -13.64
CA ASN A 76 10.78 2.30 -12.46
C ASN A 76 12.05 3.18 -12.44
N SER A 77 12.71 3.36 -13.57
CA SER A 77 13.87 4.25 -13.70
C SER A 77 13.52 5.72 -13.40
N LYS A 78 12.35 6.20 -13.85
CA LYS A 78 11.88 7.55 -13.58
C LYS A 78 11.48 7.72 -12.11
N VAL A 79 10.79 6.75 -11.51
CA VAL A 79 10.41 6.76 -10.09
C VAL A 79 11.65 6.83 -9.20
N GLN A 80 12.70 6.09 -9.54
CA GLN A 80 13.99 6.14 -8.83
C GLN A 80 14.58 7.56 -8.77
N LYS A 81 14.47 8.34 -9.84
CA LYS A 81 14.97 9.72 -9.92
C LYS A 81 14.15 10.73 -9.11
N LEU A 82 12.97 10.34 -8.63
CA LEU A 82 12.13 11.18 -7.77
C LEU A 82 12.48 11.08 -6.29
N VAL A 83 13.38 10.18 -5.91
CA VAL A 83 13.88 10.06 -4.54
C VAL A 83 14.78 11.27 -4.23
N TYR A 84 14.58 11.89 -3.06
CA TYR A 84 15.40 13.02 -2.63
C TYR A 84 16.83 12.57 -2.29
N PRO A 85 17.86 13.38 -2.60
CA PRO A 85 19.28 13.03 -2.34
C PRO A 85 19.60 12.76 -0.88
N ASN A 86 18.90 13.43 0.06
CA ASN A 86 19.07 13.27 1.51
C ASN A 86 18.11 12.23 2.11
N SER A 87 17.55 11.37 1.28
CA SER A 87 16.69 10.29 1.76
C SER A 87 17.49 9.23 2.53
N PRO A 88 16.94 8.64 3.61
CA PRO A 88 17.57 7.55 4.36
C PRO A 88 17.89 6.31 3.51
N SER A 89 17.15 6.10 2.43
CA SER A 89 17.42 5.10 1.40
C SER A 89 17.09 5.67 0.02
N ASN A 90 17.71 5.15 -1.00
CA ASN A 90 17.49 5.56 -2.39
C ASN A 90 16.74 4.51 -3.23
N ASN A 91 16.32 3.39 -2.64
CA ASN A 91 15.65 2.30 -3.34
C ASN A 91 14.19 2.17 -2.86
N PRO A 92 13.22 2.91 -3.45
CA PRO A 92 11.83 2.86 -3.05
C PRO A 92 11.19 1.51 -3.40
N SER A 93 10.11 1.14 -2.69
CA SER A 93 9.30 -0.04 -3.03
C SER A 93 8.81 0.03 -4.48
N ILE A 94 8.77 -1.10 -5.17
CA ILE A 94 8.17 -1.21 -6.52
C ILE A 94 6.67 -0.85 -6.51
N GLU A 95 6.05 -0.86 -5.34
CA GLU A 95 4.64 -0.55 -5.12
C GLU A 95 4.40 0.91 -4.68
N THR A 96 5.41 1.75 -4.76
CA THR A 96 5.34 3.19 -4.40
C THR A 96 4.15 3.92 -5.06
N SER A 97 3.74 3.47 -6.24
CA SER A 97 2.61 4.03 -6.98
C SER A 97 1.28 3.93 -6.25
N PHE A 98 0.99 2.81 -5.57
CA PHE A 98 -0.24 2.65 -4.80
C PHE A 98 -0.32 3.68 -3.67
N HIS A 99 0.80 3.92 -3.03
CA HIS A 99 0.95 4.87 -1.94
C HIS A 99 0.79 6.32 -2.40
N ALA A 100 1.30 6.63 -3.59
CA ALA A 100 1.11 7.95 -4.19
C ALA A 100 -0.38 8.25 -4.47
N ILE A 101 -1.15 7.23 -4.84
CA ILE A 101 -2.58 7.34 -5.17
C ILE A 101 -3.45 7.43 -3.91
N GLY A 102 -3.14 6.67 -2.85
CA GLY A 102 -3.91 6.61 -1.59
C GLY A 102 -3.99 7.95 -0.84
N GLU A 103 -4.66 7.92 0.32
CA GLU A 103 -4.76 9.04 1.25
C GLU A 103 -3.42 9.32 1.96
N LYS A 104 -3.43 10.10 3.03
CA LYS A 104 -2.21 10.53 3.73
C LYS A 104 -1.38 9.36 4.28
N TYR A 105 -2.02 8.37 4.91
CA TYR A 105 -1.40 7.16 5.41
C TYR A 105 -1.88 5.96 4.61
N VAL A 106 -0.97 5.08 4.24
CA VAL A 106 -1.28 3.85 3.51
C VAL A 106 -0.56 2.68 4.18
N ILE A 107 -1.29 1.60 4.41
CA ILE A 107 -0.76 0.29 4.77
C ILE A 107 -1.12 -0.67 3.64
N HIS A 108 -0.11 -1.29 3.04
CA HIS A 108 -0.28 -2.45 2.19
C HIS A 108 0.28 -3.68 2.92
N SER A 109 -0.51 -4.73 2.98
CA SER A 109 -0.13 -5.98 3.67
C SER A 109 -0.50 -7.20 2.86
N HIS A 110 0.24 -8.29 3.07
CA HIS A 110 -0.05 -9.63 2.55
C HIS A 110 -0.78 -10.45 3.63
N SER A 111 -1.81 -9.85 4.23
CA SER A 111 -2.55 -10.49 5.30
C SER A 111 -3.06 -11.87 4.89
N ILE A 112 -2.81 -12.88 5.72
CA ILE A 112 -3.22 -14.26 5.47
C ILE A 112 -4.74 -14.34 5.27
N TYR A 113 -5.51 -13.70 6.14
CA TYR A 113 -6.97 -13.79 6.10
C TYR A 113 -7.57 -13.05 4.90
N ALA A 114 -7.08 -11.84 4.59
CA ALA A 114 -7.49 -11.13 3.39
C ALA A 114 -7.11 -11.93 2.12
N ASN A 115 -5.95 -12.59 2.12
CA ASN A 115 -5.49 -13.38 0.98
C ASN A 115 -6.24 -14.70 0.82
N ILE A 116 -6.75 -15.31 1.88
CA ILE A 116 -7.68 -16.45 1.75
C ILE A 116 -8.88 -16.03 0.88
N LEU A 117 -9.47 -14.86 1.13
CA LEU A 117 -10.57 -14.36 0.30
C LEU A 117 -10.10 -13.95 -1.11
N ASN A 118 -8.96 -13.27 -1.22
CA ASN A 118 -8.42 -12.82 -2.49
C ASN A 118 -8.08 -13.97 -3.46
N CYS A 119 -7.76 -15.16 -2.93
CA CYS A 119 -7.32 -16.32 -3.71
C CYS A 119 -8.42 -17.36 -3.94
N THR A 120 -9.65 -17.17 -3.43
CA THR A 120 -10.76 -18.13 -3.60
C THR A 120 -11.76 -17.63 -4.62
N LYS A 121 -12.47 -18.58 -5.28
CA LYS A 121 -13.50 -18.26 -6.31
C LYS A 121 -14.65 -17.45 -5.71
N GLU A 122 -15.09 -17.82 -4.51
CA GLU A 122 -16.19 -17.18 -3.79
C GLU A 122 -15.77 -15.89 -3.08
N GLY A 123 -14.46 -15.67 -2.95
CA GLY A 123 -13.89 -14.60 -2.13
C GLY A 123 -14.37 -13.21 -2.53
N GLN A 124 -14.51 -12.93 -3.82
CA GLN A 124 -15.00 -11.62 -4.28
C GLN A 124 -16.44 -11.35 -3.82
N ASN A 125 -17.32 -12.36 -3.82
CA ASN A 125 -18.68 -12.22 -3.31
C ASN A 125 -18.68 -12.01 -1.79
N ILE A 126 -17.83 -12.74 -1.07
CA ILE A 126 -17.69 -12.59 0.38
C ILE A 126 -17.16 -11.19 0.72
N ILE A 127 -16.13 -10.72 0.02
CA ILE A 127 -15.58 -9.36 0.17
C ILE A 127 -16.67 -8.31 -0.03
N LYS A 128 -17.44 -8.42 -1.14
CA LYS A 128 -18.54 -7.48 -1.44
C LYS A 128 -19.62 -7.46 -0.37
N ASN A 129 -19.92 -8.60 0.25
CA ASN A 129 -20.90 -8.68 1.33
C ASN A 129 -20.37 -8.14 2.67
N LEU A 130 -19.09 -8.40 2.99
CA LEU A 130 -18.48 -7.95 4.23
C LEU A 130 -18.09 -6.47 4.18
N PHE A 131 -17.68 -5.98 3.02
CA PHE A 131 -17.14 -4.63 2.80
C PHE A 131 -17.72 -4.04 1.51
N PRO A 132 -19.02 -3.66 1.48
CA PRO A 132 -19.67 -3.12 0.28
C PRO A 132 -19.01 -1.83 -0.23
N GLU A 133 -18.32 -1.09 0.64
CA GLU A 133 -17.57 0.13 0.34
C GLU A 133 -16.17 -0.15 -0.24
N ALA A 134 -15.68 -1.38 -0.16
CA ALA A 134 -14.34 -1.72 -0.61
C ALA A 134 -14.24 -1.79 -2.14
N MET A 135 -13.07 -1.46 -2.65
CA MET A 135 -12.72 -1.71 -4.05
C MET A 135 -11.97 -3.04 -4.17
N SER A 136 -12.32 -3.83 -5.17
CA SER A 136 -11.55 -5.02 -5.55
C SER A 136 -10.90 -4.82 -6.91
N ILE A 137 -9.60 -5.14 -7.00
CA ILE A 137 -8.82 -5.10 -8.24
C ILE A 137 -8.54 -6.53 -8.67
N PRO A 138 -8.89 -6.93 -9.91
CA PRO A 138 -8.47 -8.22 -10.47
C PRO A 138 -6.95 -8.38 -10.44
N TYR A 139 -6.47 -9.61 -10.58
CA TYR A 139 -5.04 -9.88 -10.63
C TYR A 139 -4.35 -9.11 -11.77
N HIS A 140 -3.26 -8.46 -11.43
CA HIS A 140 -2.29 -7.85 -12.33
C HIS A 140 -0.89 -8.10 -11.77
N ASP A 141 0.11 -8.16 -12.64
CA ASP A 141 1.51 -8.19 -12.22
C ASP A 141 1.83 -6.96 -11.36
N VAL A 142 2.56 -7.21 -10.27
CA VAL A 142 2.94 -6.15 -9.32
C VAL A 142 3.78 -5.06 -10.00
N GLY A 143 3.70 -3.83 -9.48
CA GLY A 143 4.41 -2.69 -10.04
C GLY A 143 3.53 -1.86 -10.98
N PHE A 144 4.01 -1.58 -12.18
CA PHE A 144 3.42 -0.63 -13.13
C PHE A 144 1.99 -1.05 -13.57
N ASN A 145 1.80 -2.31 -13.97
CA ASN A 145 0.52 -2.79 -14.48
C ASN A 145 -0.58 -2.72 -13.43
N LEU A 146 -0.30 -3.15 -12.21
CA LEU A 146 -1.25 -3.08 -11.11
C LEU A 146 -1.58 -1.62 -10.73
N ALA A 147 -0.59 -0.73 -10.77
CA ALA A 147 -0.80 0.70 -10.53
C ALA A 147 -1.70 1.34 -11.59
N LEU A 148 -1.54 0.98 -12.87
CA LEU A 148 -2.43 1.43 -13.96
C LEU A 148 -3.85 0.90 -13.77
N ALA A 149 -4.02 -0.37 -13.41
CA ALA A 149 -5.33 -0.95 -13.14
C ALA A 149 -6.02 -0.23 -11.99
N LEU A 150 -5.28 0.06 -10.91
CA LEU A 150 -5.78 0.79 -9.76
C LEU A 150 -6.25 2.20 -10.14
N ILE A 151 -5.42 2.99 -10.83
CA ILE A 151 -5.78 4.38 -11.21
C ILE A 151 -6.96 4.42 -12.17
N ASN A 152 -7.06 3.46 -13.09
CA ASN A 152 -8.18 3.36 -14.03
C ASN A 152 -9.48 2.99 -13.31
N LYS A 153 -9.41 2.08 -12.35
CA LYS A 153 -10.58 1.68 -11.55
C LYS A 153 -11.06 2.83 -10.67
N LEU A 154 -10.14 3.62 -10.10
CA LEU A 154 -10.48 4.78 -9.27
C LEU A 154 -11.28 5.86 -9.99
N LYS A 155 -11.18 5.95 -11.32
CA LYS A 155 -12.00 6.88 -12.13
C LYS A 155 -13.51 6.62 -11.98
N GLN A 156 -13.91 5.43 -11.54
CA GLN A 156 -15.31 5.05 -11.30
C GLN A 156 -15.82 5.46 -9.91
N TYR A 157 -14.95 5.98 -9.04
CA TYR A 157 -15.26 6.37 -7.67
C TYR A 157 -15.16 7.89 -7.49
N LYS A 158 -16.07 8.49 -6.71
CA LYS A 158 -16.03 9.92 -6.37
C LYS A 158 -14.87 10.26 -5.43
N THR A 159 -14.55 9.32 -4.55
CA THR A 159 -13.45 9.43 -3.57
C THR A 159 -12.65 8.13 -3.56
N THR A 160 -11.39 8.18 -3.18
CA THR A 160 -10.55 6.97 -3.03
C THR A 160 -11.14 6.06 -1.95
N PRO A 161 -11.51 4.81 -2.26
CA PRO A 161 -11.94 3.86 -1.25
C PRO A 161 -10.85 3.61 -0.21
N ASN A 162 -11.26 3.54 1.07
CA ASN A 162 -10.32 3.33 2.17
C ASN A 162 -9.84 1.88 2.29
N ILE A 163 -10.54 0.94 1.66
CA ILE A 163 -10.25 -0.50 1.65
C ILE A 163 -10.16 -0.96 0.20
N ILE A 164 -9.03 -1.58 -0.16
CA ILE A 164 -8.80 -2.09 -1.52
C ILE A 164 -8.24 -3.50 -1.40
N PHE A 165 -8.97 -4.46 -1.95
CA PHE A 165 -8.52 -5.84 -2.07
C PHE A 165 -7.85 -6.05 -3.43
N LEU A 166 -6.65 -6.64 -3.42
CA LEU A 166 -5.88 -6.96 -4.61
C LEU A 166 -5.91 -8.49 -4.81
N GLN A 167 -6.60 -8.96 -5.85
CA GLN A 167 -6.76 -10.38 -6.11
C GLN A 167 -5.39 -11.08 -6.25
N ASN A 168 -5.24 -12.22 -5.57
CA ASN A 168 -4.01 -13.02 -5.52
C ASN A 168 -2.77 -12.25 -5.03
N HIS A 169 -2.95 -11.16 -4.26
CA HIS A 169 -1.83 -10.33 -3.84
C HIS A 169 -1.95 -9.86 -2.38
N GLY A 170 -2.90 -8.99 -2.06
CA GLY A 170 -2.95 -8.42 -0.71
C GLY A 170 -4.08 -7.44 -0.47
N LEU A 171 -3.91 -6.67 0.58
CA LEU A 171 -4.82 -5.65 1.08
C LEU A 171 -4.13 -4.28 1.11
N ILE A 172 -4.83 -3.24 0.67
CA ILE A 172 -4.45 -1.85 0.93
C ILE A 172 -5.53 -1.22 1.80
N VAL A 173 -5.11 -0.53 2.86
CA VAL A 173 -5.97 0.38 3.61
C VAL A 173 -5.34 1.77 3.66
N THR A 174 -6.18 2.81 3.58
CA THR A 174 -5.71 4.18 3.50
C THR A 174 -6.67 5.15 4.17
N THR A 175 -6.14 6.07 4.97
CA THR A 175 -6.89 7.16 5.62
C THR A 175 -6.00 8.38 5.84
N ASN A 176 -6.57 9.44 6.42
CA ASN A 176 -5.84 10.68 6.74
C ASN A 176 -5.19 10.69 8.13
N SER A 177 -5.36 9.63 8.93
CA SER A 177 -4.82 9.49 10.28
C SER A 177 -4.09 8.15 10.44
N ALA A 178 -2.92 8.15 11.09
CA ALA A 178 -2.16 6.92 11.38
C ALA A 178 -2.96 5.94 12.24
N ALA A 179 -3.65 6.45 13.26
CA ALA A 179 -4.45 5.64 14.17
C ALA A 179 -5.65 5.00 13.45
N ASP A 180 -6.34 5.78 12.60
CA ASP A 180 -7.49 5.26 11.85
C ASP A 180 -7.07 4.26 10.79
N THR A 181 -5.91 4.45 10.14
CA THR A 181 -5.39 3.48 9.16
C THR A 181 -5.08 2.15 9.83
N LEU A 182 -4.46 2.18 11.01
CA LEU A 182 -4.16 0.96 11.78
C LEU A 182 -5.45 0.26 12.23
N LYS A 183 -6.39 1.01 12.83
CA LYS A 183 -7.70 0.47 13.25
C LYS A 183 -8.47 -0.14 12.09
N LEU A 184 -8.48 0.52 10.93
CA LEU A 184 -9.14 0.01 9.74
C LEU A 184 -8.48 -1.27 9.24
N HIS A 185 -7.16 -1.33 9.24
CA HIS A 185 -6.42 -2.54 8.88
C HIS A 185 -6.77 -3.71 9.82
N GLU A 186 -6.79 -3.49 11.11
CA GLU A 186 -7.18 -4.49 12.12
C GLU A 186 -8.64 -4.93 11.95
N TYR A 187 -9.55 -3.98 11.74
CA TYR A 187 -10.97 -4.26 11.49
C TYR A 187 -11.18 -5.17 10.28
N VAL A 188 -10.54 -4.86 9.14
CA VAL A 188 -10.63 -5.70 7.94
C VAL A 188 -10.11 -7.11 8.24
N ASN A 189 -8.95 -7.22 8.86
CA ASN A 189 -8.35 -8.51 9.17
C ASN A 189 -9.20 -9.34 10.15
N THR A 190 -9.77 -8.71 11.17
CA THR A 190 -10.66 -9.40 12.12
C THR A 190 -11.93 -9.92 11.43
N LYS A 191 -12.53 -9.11 10.57
CA LYS A 191 -13.73 -9.52 9.84
C LYS A 191 -13.50 -10.62 8.79
N THR A 192 -12.27 -10.74 8.28
CA THR A 192 -11.92 -11.78 7.29
C THR A 192 -11.50 -13.10 7.93
N ILE A 193 -11.36 -13.18 9.26
CA ILE A 193 -11.10 -14.44 9.95
C ILE A 193 -12.30 -15.38 9.72
N PRO A 194 -12.07 -16.63 9.25
CA PRO A 194 -13.14 -17.60 9.11
C PRO A 194 -13.75 -17.91 10.49
N HIS A 195 -15.02 -17.54 10.68
CA HIS A 195 -15.74 -18.02 11.86
C HIS A 195 -15.98 -19.52 11.70
N LYS A 196 -15.50 -20.35 12.63
CA LYS A 196 -15.90 -21.76 12.70
C LYS A 196 -17.42 -21.79 12.84
N LYS A 197 -18.10 -22.37 11.84
CA LYS A 197 -19.50 -22.77 11.96
C LYS A 197 -19.61 -23.99 12.86
#